data_1f992f594a3a23f92884f5832c86f502
#
_entry.id   1f992f594a3a23f92884f5832c86f502
#
_cell.length_a   1.000
_cell.length_b   1.000
_cell.length_c   1.000
_cell.angle_alpha   90.00
_cell.angle_beta   90.00
_cell.angle_gamma   90.00
#
_symmetry.space_group_name_H-M   'P 1'
#
loop_
_entity.id
_entity.type
_entity.pdbx_description
1 polymer ?
#
loop_
_entity_poly.entity_id
_entity_poly.type
_entity_poly.pdbx_seq_one_letter_code
_entity_poly.pdbx_strand_id
1 'polypeptide(L)'
;MLFRSREEILKVHAKNKPLADDVNLEEIARTTAGFAGADLENLLNEAAICAARENRPYLMDEDIRKSFIKVGIGAEKKSRIISEKDKRVTAYHEAGHAILFHVLPDVGPVYTVSVIPTGQGAGGYTMPLPEKDEMYLTKGKMLQDIVVCLGGRIAESLVFDDVTTEIGRAHV
;
A
#
# COMPACT_ATOMS: atom_id res chain seq x y z
N MET A 1 14.49 -9.73 2.61
CA MET A 1 15.66 -8.81 2.82
C MET A 1 15.51 -8.16 4.18
N LEU A 2 16.54 -8.17 5.05
CA LEU A 2 16.46 -7.56 6.38
C LEU A 2 16.40 -6.02 6.28
N PHE A 3 15.78 -5.36 7.26
CA PHE A 3 15.58 -3.91 7.22
C PHE A 3 16.89 -3.12 7.10
N ARG A 4 17.98 -3.56 7.76
CA ARG A 4 19.31 -2.94 7.63
C ARG A 4 19.86 -2.98 6.20
N SER A 5 19.64 -4.08 5.50
CA SER A 5 20.03 -4.17 4.08
C SER A 5 19.24 -3.23 3.21
N ARG A 6 17.91 -3.04 3.49
CA ARG A 6 17.08 -2.08 2.78
C ARG A 6 17.56 -0.64 3.04
N GLU A 7 17.89 -0.32 4.28
CA GLU A 7 18.42 1.01 4.65
C GLU A 7 19.72 1.34 3.89
N GLU A 8 20.67 0.39 3.83
CA GLU A 8 21.91 0.59 3.09
C GLU A 8 21.67 0.74 1.57
N ILE A 9 20.75 0.00 1.00
CA ILE A 9 20.35 0.16 -0.41
C ILE A 9 19.70 1.54 -0.64
N LEU A 10 18.80 1.98 0.24
CA LEU A 10 18.22 3.31 0.17
C LEU A 10 19.29 4.41 0.23
N LYS A 11 20.27 4.30 1.12
CA LYS A 11 21.40 5.22 1.20
C LYS A 11 22.22 5.28 -0.10
N VAL A 12 22.42 4.15 -0.75
CA VAL A 12 23.13 4.08 -2.05
C VAL A 12 22.34 4.85 -3.11
N HIS A 13 21.03 4.61 -3.23
CA HIS A 13 20.18 5.25 -4.24
C HIS A 13 19.83 6.72 -3.92
N ALA A 14 19.97 7.13 -2.66
CA ALA A 14 19.79 8.51 -2.22
C ALA A 14 21.00 9.43 -2.50
N LYS A 15 22.19 8.87 -2.78
CA LYS A 15 23.46 9.64 -2.90
C LYS A 15 23.37 10.88 -3.79
N ASN A 16 22.62 10.78 -4.90
CA ASN A 16 22.49 11.86 -5.88
C ASN A 16 21.10 12.53 -5.85
N LYS A 17 20.36 12.32 -4.77
CA LYS A 17 19.04 12.89 -4.58
C LYS A 17 19.03 13.72 -3.29
N PRO A 18 18.90 15.05 -3.38
CA PRO A 18 18.79 15.88 -2.18
C PRO A 18 17.56 15.48 -1.39
N LEU A 19 17.74 15.11 -0.13
CA LEU A 19 16.67 14.79 0.81
C LEU A 19 16.41 15.98 1.73
N ALA A 20 15.15 16.24 2.06
CA ALA A 20 14.77 17.20 3.08
C ALA A 20 15.02 16.64 4.49
N ASP A 21 15.02 17.50 5.49
CA ASP A 21 15.29 17.11 6.90
C ASP A 21 14.23 16.20 7.50
N ASP A 22 13.04 16.15 6.91
CA ASP A 22 11.91 15.28 7.33
C ASP A 22 12.04 13.83 6.85
N VAL A 23 13.01 13.54 5.95
CA VAL A 23 13.18 12.20 5.38
C VAL A 23 14.04 11.32 6.27
N ASN A 24 13.45 10.25 6.79
CA ASN A 24 14.14 9.23 7.59
C ASN A 24 14.26 7.90 6.83
N LEU A 25 15.45 7.61 6.27
CA LEU A 25 15.69 6.39 5.52
C LEU A 25 15.56 5.10 6.35
N GLU A 26 15.80 5.16 7.66
CA GLU A 26 15.62 4.01 8.56
C GLU A 26 14.11 3.67 8.68
N GLU A 27 13.26 4.68 8.88
CA GLU A 27 11.80 4.49 8.93
C GLU A 27 11.26 3.96 7.60
N ILE A 28 11.71 4.51 6.47
CA ILE A 28 11.35 4.03 5.14
C ILE A 28 11.79 2.57 4.94
N ALA A 29 12.98 2.20 5.40
CA ALA A 29 13.44 0.81 5.34
C ALA A 29 12.56 -0.16 6.16
N ARG A 30 11.98 0.30 7.26
CA ARG A 30 11.03 -0.49 8.08
C ARG A 30 9.71 -0.69 7.37
N THR A 31 9.16 0.36 6.77
CA THR A 31 7.85 0.34 6.10
C THR A 31 7.86 -0.35 4.74
N THR A 32 9.05 -0.56 4.14
CA THR A 32 9.23 -1.23 2.84
C THR A 32 9.54 -2.73 2.96
N ALA A 33 8.98 -3.42 3.97
CA ALA A 33 9.09 -4.87 4.06
C ALA A 33 8.56 -5.53 2.77
N GLY A 34 9.27 -6.55 2.27
CA GLY A 34 8.94 -7.19 1.00
C GLY A 34 9.53 -6.54 -0.26
N PHE A 35 9.97 -5.27 -0.21
CA PHE A 35 10.57 -4.61 -1.37
C PHE A 35 11.93 -5.21 -1.72
N ALA A 36 12.15 -5.46 -3.00
CA ALA A 36 13.46 -5.78 -3.56
C ALA A 36 14.32 -4.51 -3.73
N GLY A 37 15.61 -4.67 -4.01
CA GLY A 37 16.49 -3.51 -4.24
C GLY A 37 16.02 -2.61 -5.37
N ALA A 38 15.50 -3.19 -6.45
CA ALA A 38 14.94 -2.45 -7.57
C ALA A 38 13.68 -1.64 -7.20
N ASP A 39 12.84 -2.16 -6.28
CA ASP A 39 11.66 -1.44 -5.80
C ASP A 39 12.05 -0.23 -4.95
N LEU A 40 13.10 -0.37 -4.12
CA LEU A 40 13.65 0.72 -3.32
C LEU A 40 14.28 1.83 -4.20
N GLU A 41 14.99 1.44 -5.25
CA GLU A 41 15.48 2.38 -6.26
C GLU A 41 14.32 3.12 -6.94
N ASN A 42 13.33 2.37 -7.41
CA ASN A 42 12.14 2.91 -8.06
C ASN A 42 11.36 3.84 -7.14
N LEU A 43 11.22 3.48 -5.86
CA LEU A 43 10.59 4.32 -4.83
C LEU A 43 11.22 5.73 -4.77
N LEU A 44 12.55 5.81 -4.67
CA LEU A 44 13.26 7.08 -4.61
C LEU A 44 13.26 7.83 -5.96
N ASN A 45 13.25 7.12 -7.09
CA ASN A 45 13.12 7.73 -8.41
C ASN A 45 11.74 8.35 -8.61
N GLU A 46 10.68 7.64 -8.23
CA GLU A 46 9.31 8.17 -8.29
C GLU A 46 9.11 9.35 -7.35
N ALA A 47 9.69 9.31 -6.14
CA ALA A 47 9.68 10.43 -5.22
C ALA A 47 10.39 11.66 -5.82
N ALA A 48 11.51 11.47 -6.50
CA ALA A 48 12.21 12.56 -7.20
C ALA A 48 11.34 13.15 -8.33
N ILE A 49 10.59 12.32 -9.05
CA ILE A 49 9.65 12.80 -10.08
C ILE A 49 8.51 13.60 -9.43
N CYS A 50 8.00 13.17 -8.27
CA CYS A 50 6.98 13.92 -7.52
C CYS A 50 7.49 15.30 -7.11
N ALA A 51 8.68 15.38 -6.50
CA ALA A 51 9.31 16.64 -6.11
C ALA A 51 9.55 17.57 -7.33
N ALA A 52 10.05 17.03 -8.45
CA ALA A 52 10.29 17.78 -9.67
C ALA A 52 9.00 18.36 -10.28
N ARG A 53 7.88 17.63 -10.23
CA ARG A 53 6.56 18.14 -10.67
C ARG A 53 6.06 19.32 -9.86
N GLU A 54 6.48 19.41 -8.60
CA GLU A 54 6.17 20.52 -7.70
C GLU A 54 7.27 21.60 -7.70
N ASN A 55 8.23 21.54 -8.66
CA ASN A 55 9.37 22.44 -8.80
C ASN A 55 10.24 22.54 -7.54
N ARG A 56 10.35 21.46 -6.77
CA ARG A 56 11.21 21.37 -5.59
C ARG A 56 12.54 20.69 -5.93
N PRO A 57 13.68 21.20 -5.45
CA PRO A 57 15.00 20.62 -5.70
C PRO A 57 15.35 19.46 -4.73
N TYR A 58 14.50 19.15 -3.77
CA TYR A 58 14.71 18.11 -2.74
C TYR A 58 13.46 17.26 -2.56
N LEU A 59 13.65 16.02 -2.11
CA LEU A 59 12.60 15.06 -1.78
C LEU A 59 12.15 15.27 -0.35
N MET A 60 10.84 15.27 -0.12
CA MET A 60 10.21 15.27 1.19
C MET A 60 9.65 13.88 1.53
N ASP A 61 9.40 13.61 2.80
CA ASP A 61 8.76 12.36 3.26
C ASP A 61 7.41 12.11 2.55
N GLU A 62 6.63 13.15 2.30
CA GLU A 62 5.37 13.06 1.57
C GLU A 62 5.53 12.52 0.14
N ASP A 63 6.61 12.88 -0.58
CA ASP A 63 6.88 12.37 -1.92
C ASP A 63 7.16 10.87 -1.88
N ILE A 64 7.89 10.43 -0.86
CA ILE A 64 8.22 9.02 -0.67
C ILE A 64 6.98 8.23 -0.30
N ARG A 65 6.09 8.75 0.57
CA ARG A 65 4.81 8.12 0.90
C ARG A 65 3.89 7.97 -0.31
N LYS A 66 3.75 9.01 -1.12
CA LYS A 66 2.98 8.97 -2.38
C LYS A 66 3.56 7.92 -3.34
N SER A 67 4.89 7.87 -3.45
CA SER A 67 5.58 6.94 -4.32
C SER A 67 5.52 5.50 -3.82
N PHE A 68 5.49 5.28 -2.50
CA PHE A 68 5.33 3.96 -1.90
C PHE A 68 4.01 3.31 -2.33
N ILE A 69 2.91 4.06 -2.31
CA ILE A 69 1.61 3.59 -2.80
C ILE A 69 1.68 3.27 -4.29
N LYS A 70 2.29 4.16 -5.08
CA LYS A 70 2.42 3.98 -6.53
C LYS A 70 3.26 2.76 -6.91
N VAL A 71 4.36 2.50 -6.21
CA VAL A 71 5.24 1.36 -6.47
C VAL A 71 4.60 0.05 -6.00
N GLY A 72 3.94 0.06 -4.82
CA GLY A 72 3.33 -1.13 -4.24
C GLY A 72 2.04 -1.56 -4.92
N ILE A 73 1.16 -0.62 -5.28
CA ILE A 73 -0.20 -0.92 -5.78
C ILE A 73 -0.41 -0.45 -7.22
N GLY A 74 0.45 0.45 -7.71
CA GLY A 74 0.31 1.07 -9.02
C GLY A 74 -0.30 2.47 -8.96
N ALA A 75 -0.20 3.20 -10.08
CA ALA A 75 -0.68 4.56 -10.18
C ALA A 75 -2.22 4.64 -10.10
N GLU A 76 -2.74 5.60 -9.34
CA GLU A 76 -4.17 5.89 -9.29
C GLU A 76 -4.71 6.40 -10.63
N LYS A 77 -5.85 5.87 -11.06
CA LYS A 77 -6.55 6.28 -12.29
C LYS A 77 -7.61 7.35 -12.00
N LYS A 78 -7.18 8.57 -11.74
CA LYS A 78 -8.09 9.70 -11.42
C LYS A 78 -8.99 10.15 -12.60
N SER A 79 -8.68 9.73 -13.82
CA SER A 79 -9.45 10.07 -15.03
C SER A 79 -10.64 9.13 -15.29
N ARG A 80 -10.77 8.03 -14.55
CA ARG A 80 -11.90 7.09 -14.73
C ARG A 80 -13.15 7.65 -14.12
N ILE A 81 -14.20 7.76 -14.92
CA ILE A 81 -15.54 8.14 -14.44
C ILE A 81 -16.15 6.90 -13.79
N ILE A 82 -16.38 6.96 -12.48
CA ILE A 82 -16.97 5.88 -11.70
C ILE A 82 -18.37 6.32 -11.27
N SER A 83 -19.36 5.43 -11.38
CA SER A 83 -20.70 5.72 -10.90
C SER A 83 -20.74 5.83 -9.38
N GLU A 84 -21.67 6.60 -8.83
CA GLU A 84 -21.89 6.71 -7.37
C GLU A 84 -22.25 5.33 -6.75
N LYS A 85 -22.93 4.47 -7.52
CA LYS A 85 -23.20 3.09 -7.11
C LYS A 85 -21.91 2.31 -6.93
N ASP A 86 -21.00 2.36 -7.91
CA ASP A 86 -19.75 1.62 -7.86
C ASP A 86 -18.82 2.14 -6.75
N LYS A 87 -18.76 3.47 -6.57
CA LYS A 87 -18.01 4.07 -5.44
C LYS A 87 -18.51 3.57 -4.09
N ARG A 88 -19.84 3.49 -3.94
CA ARG A 88 -20.46 3.00 -2.71
C ARG A 88 -20.12 1.54 -2.47
N VAL A 89 -20.22 0.69 -3.50
CA VAL A 89 -19.84 -0.72 -3.41
C VAL A 89 -18.37 -0.86 -3.01
N THR A 90 -17.47 -0.18 -3.72
CA THR A 90 -16.04 -0.17 -3.39
C THR A 90 -15.76 0.31 -1.96
N ALA A 91 -16.45 1.37 -1.51
CA ALA A 91 -16.26 1.88 -0.15
C ALA A 91 -16.60 0.84 0.93
N TYR A 92 -17.68 0.10 0.78
CA TYR A 92 -18.05 -0.97 1.71
C TYR A 92 -17.10 -2.17 1.58
N HIS A 93 -16.67 -2.50 0.37
CA HIS A 93 -15.69 -3.56 0.13
C HIS A 93 -14.38 -3.27 0.89
N GLU A 94 -13.79 -2.10 0.67
CA GLU A 94 -12.54 -1.71 1.32
C GLU A 94 -12.72 -1.53 2.84
N ALA A 95 -13.88 -1.05 3.30
CA ALA A 95 -14.17 -0.98 4.73
C ALA A 95 -14.21 -2.37 5.37
N GLY A 96 -14.71 -3.38 4.66
CA GLY A 96 -14.69 -4.77 5.12
C GLY A 96 -13.28 -5.29 5.36
N HIS A 97 -12.35 -5.02 4.45
CA HIS A 97 -10.93 -5.34 4.65
C HIS A 97 -10.34 -4.56 5.82
N ALA A 98 -10.57 -3.25 5.88
CA ALA A 98 -10.02 -2.38 6.91
C ALA A 98 -10.46 -2.78 8.33
N ILE A 99 -11.72 -3.16 8.51
CA ILE A 99 -12.24 -3.66 9.80
C ILE A 99 -11.49 -4.92 10.22
N LEU A 100 -11.27 -5.87 9.32
CA LEU A 100 -10.57 -7.12 9.63
C LEU A 100 -9.10 -6.89 9.95
N PHE A 101 -8.42 -5.99 9.26
CA PHE A 101 -7.06 -5.56 9.62
C PHE A 101 -7.01 -4.93 11.02
N HIS A 102 -8.06 -4.23 11.45
CA HIS A 102 -8.12 -3.63 12.77
C HIS A 102 -8.41 -4.64 13.89
N VAL A 103 -9.21 -5.67 13.60
CA VAL A 103 -9.69 -6.61 14.62
C VAL A 103 -8.77 -7.81 14.79
N LEU A 104 -8.11 -8.26 13.72
CA LEU A 104 -7.26 -9.44 13.73
C LEU A 104 -5.84 -9.09 14.20
N PRO A 105 -5.26 -9.86 15.14
CA PRO A 105 -4.01 -9.48 15.80
C PRO A 105 -2.75 -9.65 14.96
N ASP A 106 -2.76 -10.53 13.94
CA ASP A 106 -1.53 -10.94 13.25
C ASP A 106 -1.41 -10.39 11.82
N VAL A 107 -2.35 -9.54 11.38
CA VAL A 107 -2.38 -9.04 9.98
C VAL A 107 -1.77 -7.64 9.81
N GLY A 108 -1.38 -7.00 10.90
CA GLY A 108 -0.81 -5.65 10.92
C GLY A 108 -1.86 -4.53 10.78
N PRO A 109 -1.48 -3.30 11.11
CA PRO A 109 -2.38 -2.16 11.02
C PRO A 109 -2.60 -1.73 9.57
N VAL A 110 -3.72 -1.07 9.30
CA VAL A 110 -4.00 -0.44 8.01
C VAL A 110 -3.13 0.81 7.83
N TYR A 111 -2.41 0.88 6.72
CA TYR A 111 -1.66 2.06 6.32
C TYR A 111 -2.55 3.07 5.58
N THR A 112 -3.32 2.59 4.61
CA THR A 112 -4.21 3.45 3.81
C THR A 112 -5.36 2.64 3.22
N VAL A 113 -6.49 3.33 3.04
CA VAL A 113 -7.68 2.82 2.34
C VAL A 113 -8.05 3.83 1.26
N SER A 114 -8.35 3.39 0.06
CA SER A 114 -8.73 4.24 -1.05
C SER A 114 -9.84 3.61 -1.89
N VAL A 115 -10.77 4.43 -2.34
CA VAL A 115 -11.80 4.07 -3.31
C VAL A 115 -11.45 4.53 -4.72
N ILE A 116 -10.20 4.95 -4.94
CA ILE A 116 -9.71 5.38 -6.24
C ILE A 116 -9.13 4.17 -6.97
N PRO A 117 -9.57 3.86 -8.21
CA PRO A 117 -9.05 2.75 -8.97
C PRO A 117 -7.55 2.88 -9.27
N THR A 118 -6.85 1.77 -9.27
CA THR A 118 -5.42 1.71 -9.63
C THR A 118 -5.19 1.13 -11.03
N GLY A 119 -3.97 1.27 -11.52
CA GLY A 119 -3.53 0.77 -12.82
C GLY A 119 -3.64 -0.75 -12.97
N GLN A 120 -3.66 -1.49 -11.89
CA GLN A 120 -3.73 -2.95 -11.88
C GLN A 120 -5.18 -3.51 -11.93
N GLY A 121 -6.17 -2.64 -12.12
CA GLY A 121 -7.57 -3.06 -12.33
C GLY A 121 -8.41 -3.15 -11.06
N ALA A 122 -7.88 -2.81 -9.90
CA ALA A 122 -8.65 -2.73 -8.66
C ALA A 122 -9.56 -1.49 -8.65
N GLY A 123 -10.76 -1.61 -8.13
CA GLY A 123 -11.72 -0.51 -7.96
C GLY A 123 -11.37 0.41 -6.79
N GLY A 124 -10.72 -0.13 -5.78
CA GLY A 124 -10.14 0.51 -4.62
C GLY A 124 -8.97 -0.30 -4.09
N TYR A 125 -8.48 0.03 -2.91
CA TYR A 125 -7.47 -0.78 -2.22
C TYR A 125 -7.42 -0.49 -0.73
N THR A 126 -7.11 -1.53 0.04
CA THR A 126 -6.75 -1.44 1.46
C THR A 126 -5.35 -1.99 1.62
N MET A 127 -4.42 -1.15 2.08
CA MET A 127 -3.01 -1.51 2.22
C MET A 127 -2.63 -1.61 3.69
N PRO A 128 -2.16 -2.77 4.16
CA PRO A 128 -1.58 -2.88 5.50
C PRO A 128 -0.18 -2.28 5.54
N LEU A 129 0.26 -1.88 6.74
CA LEU A 129 1.64 -1.51 7.00
C LEU A 129 2.37 -2.73 7.58
N PRO A 130 3.37 -3.28 6.88
CA PRO A 130 4.20 -4.33 7.45
C PRO A 130 4.99 -3.78 8.63
N GLU A 131 4.76 -4.32 9.83
CA GLU A 131 5.49 -3.88 11.03
C GLU A 131 6.84 -4.59 11.21
N LYS A 132 6.98 -5.78 10.65
CA LYS A 132 8.14 -6.65 10.86
C LYS A 132 8.48 -7.45 9.60
N ASP A 133 9.74 -7.78 9.45
CA ASP A 133 10.18 -8.80 8.50
C ASP A 133 9.85 -10.19 9.06
N GLU A 134 8.81 -10.82 8.58
CA GLU A 134 8.42 -12.16 9.01
C GLU A 134 9.25 -13.22 8.29
N MET A 135 9.93 -14.06 9.07
CA MET A 135 10.71 -15.16 8.54
C MET A 135 9.86 -16.41 8.27
N TYR A 136 8.77 -16.58 9.02
CA TYR A 136 7.86 -17.72 8.93
C TYR A 136 6.41 -17.27 9.05
N LEU A 137 5.54 -17.83 8.22
CA LEU A 137 4.10 -17.67 8.34
C LEU A 137 3.53 -18.82 9.18
N THR A 138 2.84 -18.49 10.26
CA THR A 138 2.11 -19.49 11.04
C THR A 138 0.79 -19.87 10.38
N LYS A 139 0.26 -21.06 10.70
CA LYS A 139 -1.09 -21.45 10.24
C LYS A 139 -2.15 -20.43 10.67
N GLY A 140 -2.02 -19.90 11.90
CA GLY A 140 -2.96 -18.88 12.42
C GLY A 140 -2.96 -17.61 11.57
N LYS A 141 -1.76 -17.10 11.24
CA LYS A 141 -1.63 -15.94 10.36
C LYS A 141 -2.20 -16.20 8.97
N MET A 142 -1.85 -17.32 8.34
CA MET A 142 -2.41 -17.67 7.02
C MET A 142 -3.94 -17.71 7.01
N LEU A 143 -4.56 -18.23 8.08
CA LEU A 143 -6.02 -18.21 8.21
C LEU A 143 -6.57 -16.78 8.37
N GLN A 144 -5.90 -15.92 9.12
CA GLN A 144 -6.29 -14.51 9.24
C GLN A 144 -6.15 -13.77 7.91
N ASP A 145 -5.10 -14.02 7.15
CA ASP A 145 -4.91 -13.45 5.81
C ASP A 145 -6.06 -13.86 4.87
N ILE A 146 -6.49 -15.13 4.91
CA ILE A 146 -7.66 -15.60 4.15
C ILE A 146 -8.94 -14.87 4.59
N VAL A 147 -9.15 -14.69 5.89
CA VAL A 147 -10.31 -13.97 6.42
C VAL A 147 -10.31 -12.53 5.93
N VAL A 148 -9.15 -11.85 5.97
CA VAL A 148 -9.02 -10.49 5.42
C VAL A 148 -9.36 -10.46 3.93
N CYS A 149 -8.85 -11.41 3.13
CA CYS A 149 -9.16 -11.48 1.69
C CYS A 149 -10.67 -11.58 1.41
N LEU A 150 -11.43 -12.23 2.27
CA LEU A 150 -12.88 -12.38 2.11
C LEU A 150 -13.68 -11.20 2.65
N GLY A 151 -13.06 -10.30 3.40
CA GLY A 151 -13.72 -9.22 4.14
C GLY A 151 -14.55 -8.29 3.27
N GLY A 152 -14.00 -7.86 2.13
CA GLY A 152 -14.70 -6.99 1.20
C GLY A 152 -15.98 -7.63 0.65
N ARG A 153 -15.89 -8.89 0.20
CA ARG A 153 -17.03 -9.63 -0.34
C ARG A 153 -18.11 -9.88 0.71
N ILE A 154 -17.73 -10.16 1.95
CA ILE A 154 -18.66 -10.33 3.06
C ILE A 154 -19.37 -9.00 3.36
N ALA A 155 -18.65 -7.88 3.35
CA ALA A 155 -19.24 -6.55 3.54
C ALA A 155 -20.26 -6.20 2.44
N GLU A 156 -19.97 -6.51 1.19
CA GLU A 156 -20.92 -6.36 0.08
C GLU A 156 -22.18 -7.18 0.32
N SER A 157 -22.05 -8.47 0.65
CA SER A 157 -23.17 -9.37 0.91
C SER A 157 -24.06 -8.85 2.04
N LEU A 158 -23.48 -8.34 3.13
CA LEU A 158 -24.21 -7.83 4.28
C LEU A 158 -24.97 -6.54 4.01
N VAL A 159 -24.45 -5.69 3.11
CA VAL A 159 -25.01 -4.34 2.88
C VAL A 159 -25.91 -4.27 1.65
N PHE A 160 -25.60 -5.04 0.60
CA PHE A 160 -26.28 -4.95 -0.69
C PHE A 160 -27.10 -6.20 -1.03
N ASP A 161 -27.02 -7.26 -0.21
CA ASP A 161 -27.60 -8.59 -0.50
C ASP A 161 -27.16 -9.14 -1.87
N ASP A 162 -25.97 -8.72 -2.32
CA ASP A 162 -25.36 -9.07 -3.60
C ASP A 162 -23.82 -9.02 -3.47
N VAL A 163 -23.10 -9.61 -4.40
CA VAL A 163 -21.65 -9.62 -4.42
C VAL A 163 -21.12 -9.33 -5.81
N THR A 164 -20.07 -8.54 -5.89
CA THR A 164 -19.40 -8.27 -7.18
C THR A 164 -18.35 -9.33 -7.51
N THR A 165 -17.79 -9.23 -8.72
CA THR A 165 -16.65 -10.05 -9.16
C THR A 165 -15.33 -9.53 -8.62
N GLU A 166 -15.31 -8.47 -7.83
CA GLU A 166 -14.09 -7.97 -7.19
C GLU A 166 -13.69 -8.96 -6.10
N ILE A 167 -12.76 -9.84 -6.46
CA ILE A 167 -12.10 -10.73 -5.52
C ILE A 167 -10.97 -9.89 -4.93
N GLY A 168 -11.07 -9.56 -3.63
CA GLY A 168 -10.03 -8.84 -2.93
C GLY A 168 -8.66 -9.42 -3.27
N ARG A 169 -7.88 -8.69 -4.03
CA ARG A 169 -6.47 -9.04 -4.21
C ARG A 169 -5.79 -8.65 -2.91
N ALA A 170 -5.56 -9.64 -2.04
CA ALA A 170 -4.56 -9.49 -1.01
C ALA A 170 -3.25 -9.20 -1.75
N HIS A 171 -2.78 -7.98 -1.64
CA HIS A 171 -1.48 -7.65 -2.17
C HIS A 171 -0.44 -8.30 -1.26
N VAL A 172 0.12 -9.37 -1.77
CA VAL A 172 1.32 -10.01 -1.22
C VAL A 172 2.52 -9.19 -1.65
#